data_baca54e533f0c5326bf029c3927d282f
#
_entry.id   baca54e533f0c5326bf029c3927d282f
#
_cell.length_a   1.000
_cell.length_b   1.000
_cell.length_c   1.000
_cell.angle_alpha   90.00
_cell.angle_beta   90.00
_cell.angle_gamma   90.00
#
_symmetry.space_group_name_H-M   'P 1'
#
loop_
_entity.id
_entity.type
_entity.pdbx_description
1 polymer ?
#
loop_
_entity_poly.entity_id
_entity_poly.type
_entity_poly.pdbx_seq_one_letter_code
_entity_poly.pdbx_strand_id
1 'polypeptide(L)'
;MPNKGLLATRLANQKQSEQTNSVSSDSVQNGNHFSQNNETQTYRHFAFSQQKKHTQAEVEQKGVSSDFFKEEQWNSRNSATEEQARRQEQLEEEQVSKWRLSTRIINILLVVACVYVLFLIYGVSVTDYQYSNNGTIEAQKLSVRELADKKAYETVYYQYLHLRSLYEEVLLLDYRIGKGEEEPLTIAPEYEALLDDVTNLSVKTEAMEVESQYSQIKNIMLLWVKNDIAVYLQNMSAAISQNDAETANKAIQDKERVYKDFSIITQNIVAMGESVKGADLTEIREWTPESYVDEKINGK
;
A
#
# COMPACT_ATOMS: atom_id res chain seq x y z
N MET A 1 11.87 -22.49 34.14
CA MET A 1 11.33 -23.41 33.11
C MET A 1 11.19 -22.62 31.85
N PRO A 2 12.03 -22.81 30.86
CA PRO A 2 12.04 -21.97 29.67
C PRO A 2 10.98 -22.40 28.67
N ASN A 3 10.51 -21.43 28.00
CA ASN A 3 9.39 -21.29 27.06
C ASN A 3 9.48 -22.23 25.85
N LYS A 4 9.16 -23.51 26.01
CA LYS A 4 8.99 -24.45 24.87
C LYS A 4 7.78 -24.11 23.99
N GLY A 5 6.97 -23.14 24.40
CA GLY A 5 5.75 -22.73 23.67
C GLY A 5 5.98 -21.90 22.42
N LEU A 6 7.01 -21.05 22.36
CA LEU A 6 7.22 -20.12 21.27
C LEU A 6 7.76 -20.79 19.99
N LEU A 7 8.64 -21.78 20.12
CA LEU A 7 9.15 -22.57 18.99
C LEU A 7 8.08 -23.48 18.39
N ALA A 8 7.25 -24.11 19.26
CA ALA A 8 6.15 -24.96 18.79
C ALA A 8 5.07 -24.15 18.05
N THR A 9 4.80 -22.92 18.49
CA THR A 9 3.82 -22.04 17.84
C THR A 9 4.33 -21.50 16.49
N ARG A 10 5.64 -21.22 16.35
CA ARG A 10 6.24 -20.82 15.06
C ARG A 10 6.21 -21.97 14.04
N LEU A 11 6.55 -23.19 14.43
CA LEU A 11 6.51 -24.36 13.54
C LEU A 11 5.07 -24.72 13.11
N ALA A 12 4.09 -24.53 13.99
CA ALA A 12 2.69 -24.76 13.66
C ALA A 12 2.16 -23.72 12.65
N ASN A 13 2.54 -22.45 12.79
CA ASN A 13 2.15 -21.40 11.86
C ASN A 13 2.83 -21.52 10.50
N GLN A 14 4.08 -22.01 10.45
CA GLN A 14 4.79 -22.25 9.19
C GLN A 14 4.17 -23.41 8.41
N LYS A 15 3.80 -24.51 9.07
CA LYS A 15 3.07 -25.62 8.42
C LYS A 15 1.69 -25.24 7.92
N GLN A 16 1.01 -24.29 8.56
CA GLN A 16 -0.30 -23.80 8.13
C GLN A 16 -0.21 -22.88 6.90
N SER A 17 0.88 -22.10 6.75
CA SER A 17 1.12 -21.27 5.57
C SER A 17 1.53 -22.09 4.34
N GLU A 18 2.24 -23.19 4.52
CA GLU A 18 2.61 -24.10 3.42
C GLU A 18 1.41 -24.94 2.92
N GLN A 19 0.47 -25.31 3.80
CA GLN A 19 -0.75 -26.01 3.39
C GLN A 19 -1.76 -25.14 2.64
N THR A 20 -1.75 -23.84 2.83
CA THR A 20 -2.64 -22.92 2.10
C THR A 20 -2.12 -22.54 0.71
N ASN A 21 -0.81 -22.67 0.45
CA ASN A 21 -0.21 -22.39 -0.86
C ASN A 21 -0.19 -23.58 -1.83
N SER A 22 -0.49 -24.80 -1.39
CA SER A 22 -0.48 -25.99 -2.25
C SER A 22 -1.83 -26.37 -2.88
N VAL A 23 -2.90 -25.61 -2.64
CA VAL A 23 -4.26 -25.91 -3.14
C VAL A 23 -4.75 -24.97 -4.25
N SER A 24 -3.90 -24.04 -4.73
CA SER A 24 -4.32 -23.01 -5.71
C SER A 24 -3.69 -23.12 -7.10
N SER A 25 -3.25 -24.31 -7.55
CA SER A 25 -2.67 -24.44 -8.89
C SER A 25 -3.21 -25.60 -9.71
N ASP A 26 -4.51 -25.88 -9.64
CA ASP A 26 -5.14 -26.71 -10.67
C ASP A 26 -6.58 -26.25 -10.89
N SER A 27 -6.88 -26.01 -12.17
CA SER A 27 -8.16 -25.72 -12.78
C SER A 27 -8.54 -24.25 -12.94
N VAL A 28 -8.13 -23.63 -14.06
CA VAL A 28 -9.04 -22.87 -14.95
C VAL A 28 -8.41 -22.83 -16.36
N GLN A 29 -8.63 -23.88 -17.13
CA GLN A 29 -8.80 -23.75 -18.57
C GLN A 29 -10.30 -23.93 -18.82
N ASN A 30 -11.02 -22.83 -19.12
CA ASN A 30 -12.10 -22.89 -20.10
C ASN A 30 -12.70 -21.51 -20.38
N GLY A 31 -12.71 -21.20 -21.69
CA GLY A 31 -13.88 -20.57 -22.30
C GLY A 31 -13.97 -19.04 -22.22
N ASN A 32 -13.16 -18.35 -22.99
CA ASN A 32 -13.48 -17.02 -23.49
C ASN A 32 -14.71 -17.08 -24.41
N HIS A 33 -15.84 -16.62 -23.91
CA HIS A 33 -16.87 -16.03 -24.73
C HIS A 33 -17.12 -14.61 -24.23
N PHE A 34 -16.37 -13.69 -24.85
CA PHE A 34 -16.61 -12.26 -24.74
C PHE A 34 -17.83 -11.95 -25.60
N SER A 35 -19.02 -12.00 -25.01
CA SER A 35 -20.22 -11.46 -25.61
C SER A 35 -20.21 -9.95 -25.40
N GLN A 36 -19.88 -9.24 -26.48
CA GLN A 36 -20.12 -7.81 -26.59
C GLN A 36 -21.64 -7.56 -26.58
N ASN A 37 -22.18 -7.24 -25.44
CA ASN A 37 -23.47 -6.59 -25.37
C ASN A 37 -23.25 -5.09 -25.52
N ASN A 38 -23.33 -4.67 -26.76
CA ASN A 38 -23.62 -3.30 -27.14
C ASN A 38 -25.04 -2.95 -26.66
N GLU A 39 -25.17 -2.48 -25.44
CA GLU A 39 -26.36 -1.71 -25.06
C GLU A 39 -26.24 -0.31 -25.67
N THR A 40 -26.72 -0.24 -26.89
CA THR A 40 -27.14 1.01 -27.54
C THR A 40 -28.23 1.62 -26.68
N GLN A 41 -27.89 2.63 -25.90
CA GLN A 41 -28.88 3.49 -25.29
C GLN A 41 -29.62 4.23 -26.41
N THR A 42 -30.79 3.71 -26.69
CA THR A 42 -31.78 4.31 -27.58
C THR A 42 -32.24 5.60 -26.91
N TYR A 43 -31.72 6.72 -27.39
CA TYR A 43 -32.31 8.02 -27.12
C TYR A 43 -33.73 8.02 -27.69
N ARG A 44 -34.72 7.91 -26.83
CA ARG A 44 -36.11 8.14 -27.19
C ARG A 44 -36.26 9.62 -27.55
N HIS A 45 -36.19 9.88 -28.84
CA HIS A 45 -36.74 11.10 -29.40
C HIS A 45 -38.24 11.07 -29.14
N PHE A 46 -38.70 11.91 -28.24
CA PHE A 46 -40.09 12.27 -28.17
C PHE A 46 -40.41 13.13 -29.39
N ALA A 47 -40.84 12.47 -30.42
CA ALA A 47 -41.46 13.12 -31.55
C ALA A 47 -42.84 13.58 -31.10
N PHE A 48 -42.96 14.90 -30.93
CA PHE A 48 -44.26 15.56 -30.72
C PHE A 48 -44.97 15.51 -32.08
N SER A 49 -45.85 14.55 -32.28
CA SER A 49 -46.70 14.46 -33.46
C SER A 49 -47.76 15.56 -33.35
N GLN A 50 -47.57 16.57 -34.15
CA GLN A 50 -48.65 17.53 -34.48
C GLN A 50 -49.75 16.81 -35.21
N GLN A 51 -50.81 16.49 -34.49
CA GLN A 51 -52.04 16.00 -35.10
C GLN A 51 -52.84 17.20 -35.62
N LYS A 52 -52.61 17.57 -36.86
CA LYS A 52 -53.51 18.43 -37.62
C LYS A 52 -54.78 17.62 -37.92
N LYS A 53 -55.85 17.81 -37.17
CA LYS A 53 -57.19 17.39 -37.61
C LYS A 53 -57.74 18.44 -38.54
N HIS A 54 -57.74 18.15 -39.82
CA HIS A 54 -58.63 18.74 -40.75
C HIS A 54 -60.00 18.15 -40.49
N THR A 55 -60.92 18.98 -40.11
CA THR A 55 -62.35 18.71 -40.25
C THR A 55 -62.96 19.77 -41.15
N GLN A 56 -63.06 19.39 -42.41
CA GLN A 56 -64.00 20.03 -43.32
C GLN A 56 -65.38 19.53 -42.98
N ALA A 57 -66.25 20.43 -42.63
CA ALA A 57 -67.71 20.22 -42.73
C ALA A 57 -68.30 21.45 -43.32
N GLU A 58 -68.69 21.29 -44.54
CA GLU A 58 -69.51 22.11 -45.35
C GLU A 58 -70.91 22.21 -44.71
N VAL A 59 -71.39 23.42 -44.43
CA VAL A 59 -72.80 23.72 -44.39
C VAL A 59 -73.04 25.13 -44.90
N GLU A 60 -73.58 25.19 -46.10
CA GLU A 60 -74.31 26.34 -46.62
C GLU A 60 -75.52 26.66 -45.79
N GLN A 61 -75.81 27.90 -45.43
CA GLN A 61 -77.01 28.66 -45.79
C GLN A 61 -77.10 30.01 -45.09
N LYS A 62 -77.20 31.02 -45.95
CA LYS A 62 -78.10 32.23 -45.93
C LYS A 62 -78.40 32.89 -44.57
N GLY A 63 -78.07 34.16 -44.55
CA GLY A 63 -78.89 35.12 -43.78
C GLY A 63 -78.14 36.34 -43.28
N VAL A 64 -77.99 37.31 -44.10
CA VAL A 64 -78.11 38.76 -43.85
C VAL A 64 -77.79 39.28 -42.47
N SER A 65 -76.75 40.18 -42.38
CA SER A 65 -76.67 41.32 -41.46
C SER A 65 -76.36 41.02 -39.99
N SER A 66 -75.13 40.65 -39.70
CA SER A 66 -74.50 40.88 -38.39
C SER A 66 -72.98 40.83 -38.48
N ASP A 67 -72.38 41.13 -39.56
CA ASP A 67 -70.94 40.90 -39.78
C ASP A 67 -70.03 41.87 -39.01
N PHE A 68 -70.54 43.03 -38.64
CA PHE A 68 -69.74 44.02 -37.91
C PHE A 68 -69.46 43.65 -36.45
N PHE A 69 -70.36 42.98 -35.80
CA PHE A 69 -70.17 42.56 -34.40
C PHE A 69 -69.37 41.24 -34.26
N LYS A 70 -69.29 40.45 -35.29
CA LYS A 70 -68.57 39.21 -35.29
C LYS A 70 -67.06 39.41 -35.48
N GLU A 71 -66.68 40.43 -36.26
CA GLU A 71 -65.29 40.69 -36.59
C GLU A 71 -64.54 41.28 -35.37
N GLU A 72 -65.14 42.16 -34.58
CA GLU A 72 -64.53 42.69 -33.35
C GLU A 72 -64.44 41.59 -32.26
N GLN A 73 -65.39 40.70 -32.16
CA GLN A 73 -65.38 39.59 -31.20
C GLN A 73 -64.39 38.50 -31.59
N TRP A 74 -64.14 38.32 -32.89
CA TRP A 74 -63.16 37.41 -33.43
C TRP A 74 -61.74 37.90 -33.24
N ASN A 75 -61.52 39.16 -33.49
CA ASN A 75 -60.23 39.84 -33.29
C ASN A 75 -59.86 39.95 -31.81
N SER A 76 -60.83 40.20 -30.93
CA SER A 76 -60.56 40.19 -29.48
C SER A 76 -60.26 38.78 -28.89
N ARG A 77 -60.88 37.77 -29.43
CA ARG A 77 -60.52 36.33 -28.99
C ARG A 77 -59.19 35.93 -29.53
N ASN A 78 -58.82 36.28 -30.75
CA ASN A 78 -57.52 35.95 -31.31
C ASN A 78 -56.38 36.70 -30.60
N SER A 79 -56.59 37.98 -30.26
CA SER A 79 -55.60 38.76 -29.52
C SER A 79 -55.39 38.22 -28.07
N ALA A 80 -56.49 37.79 -27.42
CA ALA A 80 -56.39 37.19 -26.08
C ALA A 80 -55.67 35.81 -26.10
N THR A 81 -55.90 35.05 -27.17
CA THR A 81 -55.23 33.74 -27.38
C THR A 81 -53.74 33.91 -27.70
N GLU A 82 -53.40 34.89 -28.53
CA GLU A 82 -52.01 35.23 -28.83
C GLU A 82 -51.25 35.76 -27.60
N GLU A 83 -51.92 36.56 -26.78
CA GLU A 83 -51.31 37.10 -25.55
C GLU A 83 -51.11 35.98 -24.50
N GLN A 84 -52.02 35.03 -24.40
CA GLN A 84 -51.81 33.83 -23.59
C GLN A 84 -50.68 32.93 -24.09
N ALA A 85 -50.58 32.72 -25.40
CA ALA A 85 -49.48 31.96 -26.01
C ALA A 85 -48.11 32.63 -25.75
N ARG A 86 -48.01 33.95 -25.91
CA ARG A 86 -46.79 34.70 -25.60
C ARG A 86 -46.43 34.67 -24.13
N ARG A 87 -47.37 34.67 -23.21
CA ARG A 87 -47.12 34.52 -21.77
C ARG A 87 -46.65 33.11 -21.44
N GLN A 88 -47.18 32.10 -22.09
CA GLN A 88 -46.72 30.73 -21.92
C GLN A 88 -45.31 30.54 -22.44
N GLU A 89 -44.98 31.07 -23.63
CA GLU A 89 -43.64 31.04 -24.16
C GLU A 89 -42.61 31.75 -23.25
N GLN A 90 -42.98 32.94 -22.70
CA GLN A 90 -42.13 33.64 -21.75
C GLN A 90 -41.90 32.87 -20.47
N LEU A 91 -42.93 32.19 -19.93
CA LEU A 91 -42.79 31.35 -18.76
C LEU A 91 -41.91 30.10 -18.98
N GLU A 92 -42.04 29.49 -20.14
CA GLU A 92 -41.21 28.37 -20.54
C GLU A 92 -39.75 28.80 -20.75
N GLU A 93 -39.49 29.92 -21.43
CA GLU A 93 -38.14 30.46 -21.56
C GLU A 93 -37.50 30.82 -20.22
N GLU A 94 -38.28 31.40 -19.30
CA GLU A 94 -37.81 31.74 -17.95
C GLU A 94 -37.50 30.48 -17.13
N GLN A 95 -38.33 29.44 -17.21
CA GLN A 95 -38.08 28.16 -16.58
C GLN A 95 -36.84 27.45 -17.15
N VAL A 96 -36.69 27.44 -18.47
CA VAL A 96 -35.51 26.84 -19.14
C VAL A 96 -34.23 27.59 -18.77
N SER A 97 -34.28 28.93 -18.68
CA SER A 97 -33.13 29.74 -18.29
C SER A 97 -32.73 29.48 -16.81
N LYS A 98 -33.70 29.38 -15.90
CA LYS A 98 -33.48 29.03 -14.51
C LYS A 98 -32.91 27.62 -14.36
N TRP A 99 -33.38 26.68 -15.15
CA TRP A 99 -32.89 25.31 -15.15
C TRP A 99 -31.44 25.22 -15.65
N ARG A 100 -31.11 25.94 -16.72
CA ARG A 100 -29.73 26.03 -17.24
C ARG A 100 -28.78 26.70 -16.24
N LEU A 101 -29.23 27.71 -15.53
CA LEU A 101 -28.44 28.36 -14.50
C LEU A 101 -28.18 27.41 -13.30
N SER A 102 -29.23 26.71 -12.86
CA SER A 102 -29.13 25.71 -11.78
C SER A 102 -28.16 24.59 -12.15
N THR A 103 -28.24 24.06 -13.37
CA THR A 103 -27.33 23.01 -13.86
C THR A 103 -25.87 23.47 -13.89
N ARG A 104 -25.62 24.72 -14.28
CA ARG A 104 -24.26 25.29 -14.26
C ARG A 104 -23.72 25.41 -12.85
N ILE A 105 -24.54 25.86 -11.89
CA ILE A 105 -24.16 25.97 -10.49
C ILE A 105 -23.84 24.60 -9.92
N ILE A 106 -24.67 23.59 -10.21
CA ILE A 106 -24.44 22.20 -9.74
C ILE A 106 -23.13 21.67 -10.31
N ASN A 107 -22.85 21.89 -11.58
CA ASN A 107 -21.59 21.44 -12.20
C ASN A 107 -20.37 22.12 -11.57
N ILE A 108 -20.45 23.42 -11.28
CA ILE A 108 -19.37 24.13 -10.59
C ILE A 108 -19.16 23.56 -9.17
N LEU A 109 -20.22 23.32 -8.41
CA LEU A 109 -20.14 22.74 -7.08
C LEU A 109 -19.53 21.33 -7.12
N LEU A 110 -19.89 20.54 -8.15
CA LEU A 110 -19.34 19.20 -8.34
C LEU A 110 -17.83 19.26 -8.62
N VAL A 111 -17.38 20.17 -9.48
CA VAL A 111 -15.95 20.37 -9.74
C VAL A 111 -15.21 20.80 -8.49
N VAL A 112 -15.76 21.73 -7.71
CA VAL A 112 -15.17 22.17 -6.44
C VAL A 112 -15.08 21.01 -5.44
N ALA A 113 -16.13 20.19 -5.34
CA ALA A 113 -16.13 19.01 -4.50
C ALA A 113 -15.06 17.98 -4.94
N CYS A 114 -14.91 17.73 -6.24
CA CYS A 114 -13.86 16.86 -6.76
C CYS A 114 -12.46 17.39 -6.43
N VAL A 115 -12.22 18.68 -6.62
CA VAL A 115 -10.94 19.32 -6.28
C VAL A 115 -10.66 19.19 -4.78
N TYR A 116 -11.67 19.40 -3.94
CA TYR A 116 -11.54 19.25 -2.51
C TYR A 116 -11.21 17.80 -2.09
N VAL A 117 -11.87 16.82 -2.69
CA VAL A 117 -11.56 15.40 -2.44
C VAL A 117 -10.12 15.07 -2.86
N LEU A 118 -9.68 15.54 -4.03
CA LEU A 118 -8.29 15.35 -4.48
C LEU A 118 -7.29 16.01 -3.52
N PHE A 119 -7.62 17.18 -3.00
CA PHE A 119 -6.79 17.86 -1.99
C PHE A 119 -6.72 17.07 -0.68
N LEU A 120 -7.83 16.47 -0.22
CA LEU A 120 -7.82 15.61 0.96
C LEU A 120 -6.98 14.35 0.73
N ILE A 121 -7.15 13.68 -0.42
CA ILE A 121 -6.35 12.50 -0.78
C ILE A 121 -4.87 12.85 -0.80
N TYR A 122 -4.51 13.98 -1.44
CA TYR A 122 -3.13 14.46 -1.44
C TYR A 122 -2.62 14.73 -0.02
N GLY A 123 -3.42 15.43 0.81
CA GLY A 123 -3.07 15.72 2.20
C GLY A 123 -2.77 14.48 3.03
N VAL A 124 -3.60 13.44 2.89
CA VAL A 124 -3.38 12.15 3.57
C VAL A 124 -2.14 11.45 3.02
N SER A 125 -1.94 11.47 1.70
CA SER A 125 -0.82 10.77 1.04
C SER A 125 0.56 11.34 1.39
N VAL A 126 0.64 12.62 1.75
CA VAL A 126 1.91 13.28 2.13
C VAL A 126 2.08 13.44 3.64
N THR A 127 1.15 12.93 4.45
CA THR A 127 1.24 12.98 5.91
C THR A 127 1.78 11.65 6.41
N ASP A 128 2.92 11.69 7.05
CA ASP A 128 3.51 10.56 7.75
C ASP A 128 3.20 10.67 9.26
N TYR A 129 2.89 9.54 9.88
CA TYR A 129 2.56 9.46 11.29
C TYR A 129 3.66 8.71 12.03
N GLN A 130 4.32 9.38 12.94
CA GLN A 130 5.36 8.79 13.77
C GLN A 130 4.93 8.76 15.23
N TYR A 131 5.35 7.71 15.95
CA TYR A 131 5.22 7.69 17.40
C TYR A 131 6.37 8.49 18.02
N SER A 132 6.00 9.51 18.76
CA SER A 132 6.97 10.24 19.59
C SER A 132 7.36 9.39 20.80
N ASN A 133 8.57 9.63 21.34
CA ASN A 133 9.05 8.98 22.57
C ASN A 133 8.09 9.13 23.78
N ASN A 134 7.17 10.09 23.69
CA ASN A 134 6.12 10.30 24.71
C ASN A 134 4.85 9.46 24.46
N GLY A 135 4.85 8.57 23.49
CA GLY A 135 3.70 7.75 23.09
C GLY A 135 2.60 8.53 22.35
N THR A 136 2.87 9.78 21.96
CA THR A 136 1.94 10.56 21.12
C THR A 136 2.23 10.36 19.65
N ILE A 137 1.17 10.36 18.83
CA ILE A 137 1.31 10.29 17.37
C ILE A 137 1.53 11.71 16.86
N GLU A 138 2.69 11.94 16.23
CA GLU A 138 3.02 13.19 15.57
C GLU A 138 2.87 13.04 14.06
N ALA A 139 2.12 13.99 13.45
CA ALA A 139 1.93 14.03 12.00
C ALA A 139 3.02 14.91 11.38
N GLN A 140 3.90 14.32 10.57
CA GLN A 140 4.91 15.02 9.81
C GLN A 140 4.49 15.13 8.35
N LYS A 141 4.52 16.34 7.77
CA LYS A 141 4.32 16.52 6.34
C LYS A 141 5.62 16.33 5.59
N LEU A 142 5.62 15.36 4.69
CA LEU A 142 6.70 15.08 3.77
C LEU A 142 6.28 15.49 2.36
N SER A 143 7.20 16.01 1.56
CA SER A 143 6.96 16.15 0.12
C SER A 143 6.92 14.76 -0.54
N VAL A 144 6.34 14.68 -1.73
CA VAL A 144 6.29 13.41 -2.49
C VAL A 144 7.69 12.80 -2.68
N ARG A 145 8.70 13.64 -2.88
CA ARG A 145 10.09 13.21 -3.01
C ARG A 145 10.63 12.67 -1.68
N GLU A 146 10.47 13.42 -0.58
CA GLU A 146 10.89 12.98 0.75
C GLU A 146 10.21 11.66 1.16
N LEU A 147 8.94 11.47 0.79
CA LEU A 147 8.22 10.22 1.04
C LEU A 147 8.80 9.06 0.21
N ALA A 148 9.18 9.30 -1.05
CA ALA A 148 9.84 8.31 -1.88
C ALA A 148 11.21 7.93 -1.32
N ASP A 149 12.03 8.93 -0.92
CA ASP A 149 13.34 8.72 -0.31
C ASP A 149 13.22 7.93 1.00
N LYS A 150 12.22 8.24 1.83
CA LYS A 150 11.92 7.49 3.06
C LYS A 150 11.58 6.04 2.76
N LYS A 151 10.68 5.79 1.82
CA LYS A 151 10.28 4.43 1.44
C LYS A 151 11.44 3.61 0.87
N ALA A 152 12.31 4.23 0.09
CA ALA A 152 13.50 3.58 -0.43
C ALA A 152 14.47 3.21 0.71
N TYR A 153 14.68 4.11 1.68
CA TYR A 153 15.46 3.82 2.89
C TYR A 153 14.81 2.69 3.72
N GLU A 154 13.51 2.73 3.96
CA GLU A 154 12.79 1.71 4.73
C GLU A 154 12.96 0.32 4.14
N THR A 155 13.02 0.18 2.83
CA THR A 155 13.28 -1.11 2.16
C THR A 155 14.61 -1.70 2.61
N VAL A 156 15.66 -0.87 2.66
CA VAL A 156 16.99 -1.29 3.11
C VAL A 156 17.03 -1.52 4.63
N TYR A 157 16.34 -0.67 5.38
CA TYR A 157 16.24 -0.77 6.83
C TYR A 157 15.52 -2.07 7.28
N TYR A 158 14.42 -2.44 6.62
CA TYR A 158 13.76 -3.73 6.91
C TYR A 158 14.64 -4.93 6.59
N GLN A 159 15.43 -4.88 5.53
CA GLN A 159 16.40 -5.93 5.26
C GLN A 159 17.48 -6.01 6.35
N TYR A 160 17.97 -4.86 6.82
CA TYR A 160 18.87 -4.81 7.97
C TYR A 160 18.25 -5.45 9.22
N LEU A 161 16.97 -5.19 9.51
CA LEU A 161 16.28 -5.80 10.64
C LEU A 161 16.22 -7.33 10.53
N HIS A 162 16.08 -7.88 9.33
CA HIS A 162 16.17 -9.32 9.12
C HIS A 162 17.58 -9.87 9.39
N LEU A 163 18.62 -9.16 8.94
CA LEU A 163 20.00 -9.52 9.27
C LEU A 163 20.25 -9.48 10.80
N ARG A 164 19.74 -8.42 11.45
CA ARG A 164 19.83 -8.26 12.88
C ARG A 164 19.15 -9.40 13.64
N SER A 165 17.94 -9.77 13.23
CA SER A 165 17.20 -10.87 13.86
C SER A 165 17.97 -12.20 13.77
N LEU A 166 18.58 -12.51 12.63
CA LEU A 166 19.44 -13.68 12.48
C LEU A 166 20.66 -13.59 13.42
N TYR A 167 21.31 -12.43 13.46
CA TYR A 167 22.49 -12.21 14.31
C TYR A 167 22.13 -12.32 15.80
N GLU A 168 20.98 -11.83 16.22
CA GLU A 168 20.44 -11.96 17.58
C GLU A 168 20.25 -13.42 17.99
N GLU A 169 19.79 -14.29 17.08
CA GLU A 169 19.68 -15.74 17.34
C GLU A 169 21.06 -16.36 17.52
N VAL A 170 22.03 -15.98 16.71
CA VAL A 170 23.43 -16.45 16.86
C VAL A 170 24.04 -16.01 18.20
N LEU A 171 23.82 -14.75 18.61
CA LEU A 171 24.30 -14.25 19.90
C LEU A 171 23.75 -15.05 21.10
N LEU A 172 22.49 -15.49 21.04
CA LEU A 172 21.89 -16.32 22.09
C LEU A 172 22.48 -17.72 22.12
N LEU A 173 22.76 -18.33 20.94
CA LEU A 173 23.44 -19.63 20.89
C LEU A 173 24.87 -19.55 21.47
N ASP A 174 25.60 -18.52 21.07
CA ASP A 174 26.95 -18.28 21.57
C ASP A 174 26.99 -18.07 23.09
N TYR A 175 25.99 -17.35 23.62
CA TYR A 175 25.87 -17.16 25.04
C TYR A 175 25.59 -18.48 25.81
N ARG A 176 24.68 -19.31 25.28
CA ARG A 176 24.34 -20.61 25.90
C ARG A 176 25.57 -21.51 25.96
N ILE A 177 26.38 -21.57 24.91
CA ILE A 177 27.66 -22.32 24.91
C ILE A 177 28.66 -21.70 25.91
N GLY A 178 28.81 -20.39 25.90
CA GLY A 178 29.76 -19.69 26.76
C GLY A 178 29.46 -19.83 28.26
N LYS A 179 28.20 -20.03 28.61
CA LYS A 179 27.79 -20.30 29.99
C LYS A 179 27.89 -21.78 30.41
N GLY A 180 28.02 -22.68 29.46
CA GLY A 180 28.03 -24.12 29.73
C GLY A 180 26.69 -24.63 30.28
N GLU A 181 25.59 -23.98 29.96
CA GLU A 181 24.25 -24.36 30.40
C GLU A 181 23.75 -25.61 29.69
N GLU A 182 24.26 -25.89 28.53
CA GLU A 182 23.93 -27.06 27.71
C GLU A 182 25.22 -27.69 27.13
N GLU A 183 25.14 -28.98 26.87
CA GLU A 183 26.25 -29.68 26.22
C GLU A 183 26.41 -29.16 24.78
N PRO A 184 27.61 -28.79 24.34
CA PRO A 184 27.83 -28.24 22.99
C PRO A 184 27.23 -29.09 21.86
N LEU A 185 27.29 -30.43 21.96
CA LEU A 185 26.74 -31.35 20.98
C LEU A 185 25.21 -31.24 20.81
N THR A 186 24.48 -30.79 21.83
CA THR A 186 23.02 -30.57 21.72
C THR A 186 22.69 -29.28 21.00
N ILE A 187 23.62 -28.32 20.98
CA ILE A 187 23.46 -27.01 20.32
C ILE A 187 23.94 -27.02 18.88
N ALA A 188 24.88 -27.91 18.49
CA ALA A 188 25.41 -27.97 17.13
C ALA A 188 24.34 -28.02 16.02
N PRO A 189 23.24 -28.80 16.14
CA PRO A 189 22.17 -28.80 15.15
C PRO A 189 21.43 -27.46 15.04
N GLU A 190 21.45 -26.63 16.07
CA GLU A 190 20.82 -25.30 16.01
C GLU A 190 21.63 -24.33 15.14
N TYR A 191 22.98 -24.44 15.16
CA TYR A 191 23.84 -23.70 14.21
C TYR A 191 23.62 -24.16 12.78
N GLU A 192 23.40 -25.45 12.52
CA GLU A 192 23.10 -25.97 11.19
C GLU A 192 21.73 -25.49 10.71
N ALA A 193 20.72 -25.45 11.57
CA ALA A 193 19.39 -24.94 11.24
C ALA A 193 19.44 -23.47 10.81
N LEU A 194 20.28 -22.63 11.44
CA LEU A 194 20.47 -21.24 11.03
C LEU A 194 21.14 -21.10 9.65
N LEU A 195 21.84 -22.07 9.12
CA LEU A 195 22.40 -22.02 7.77
C LEU A 195 21.31 -22.00 6.68
N ASP A 196 20.18 -22.64 6.91
CA ASP A 196 19.04 -22.56 6.02
C ASP A 196 18.45 -21.14 6.02
N ASP A 197 18.36 -20.50 7.19
CA ASP A 197 17.91 -19.13 7.32
C ASP A 197 18.88 -18.13 6.67
N VAL A 198 20.20 -18.35 6.82
CA VAL A 198 21.25 -17.59 6.11
C VAL A 198 21.10 -17.73 4.61
N THR A 199 20.87 -18.93 4.10
CA THR A 199 20.68 -19.17 2.67
C THR A 199 19.46 -18.42 2.15
N ASN A 200 18.32 -18.52 2.83
CA ASN A 200 17.11 -17.80 2.48
C ASN A 200 17.30 -16.29 2.53
N LEU A 201 18.00 -15.78 3.54
CA LEU A 201 18.30 -14.36 3.71
C LEU A 201 19.25 -13.85 2.62
N SER A 202 20.22 -14.66 2.22
CA SER A 202 21.12 -14.37 1.09
C SER A 202 20.33 -14.17 -0.22
N VAL A 203 19.42 -15.09 -0.53
CA VAL A 203 18.56 -15.00 -1.73
C VAL A 203 17.68 -13.75 -1.67
N LYS A 204 17.06 -13.47 -0.54
CA LYS A 204 16.24 -12.26 -0.35
C LYS A 204 17.05 -10.98 -0.51
N THR A 205 18.26 -10.94 0.08
CA THR A 205 19.14 -9.76 -0.04
C THR A 205 19.60 -9.57 -1.48
N GLU A 206 19.93 -10.65 -2.20
CA GLU A 206 20.34 -10.59 -3.60
C GLU A 206 19.20 -10.11 -4.52
N ALA A 207 17.99 -10.60 -4.31
CA ALA A 207 16.79 -10.22 -5.06
C ALA A 207 16.22 -8.83 -4.72
N MET A 208 16.67 -8.21 -3.60
CA MET A 208 16.16 -6.90 -3.18
C MET A 208 16.47 -5.83 -4.23
N GLU A 209 15.43 -5.18 -4.73
CA GLU A 209 15.57 -4.02 -5.61
C GLU A 209 15.78 -2.77 -4.78
N VAL A 210 16.87 -2.06 -5.04
CA VAL A 210 17.23 -0.81 -4.36
C VAL A 210 17.64 0.26 -5.34
N GLU A 211 17.44 1.51 -4.97
CA GLU A 211 17.97 2.64 -5.71
C GLU A 211 19.51 2.64 -5.70
N SER A 212 20.13 3.26 -6.72
CA SER A 212 21.57 3.25 -6.92
C SER A 212 22.37 3.73 -5.69
N GLN A 213 21.84 4.67 -4.93
CA GLN A 213 22.45 5.18 -3.71
C GLN A 213 22.57 4.12 -2.59
N TYR A 214 21.71 3.10 -2.59
CA TYR A 214 21.72 2.01 -1.62
C TYR A 214 22.43 0.74 -2.11
N SER A 215 22.91 0.71 -3.34
CA SER A 215 23.55 -0.47 -3.93
C SER A 215 24.78 -0.94 -3.14
N GLN A 216 25.55 0.01 -2.61
CA GLN A 216 26.75 -0.32 -1.83
C GLN A 216 26.41 -1.03 -0.54
N ILE A 217 25.42 -0.52 0.23
CA ILE A 217 25.03 -1.15 1.48
C ILE A 217 24.38 -2.52 1.26
N LYS A 218 23.58 -2.67 0.20
CA LYS A 218 23.06 -3.99 -0.21
C LYS A 218 24.18 -4.99 -0.43
N ASN A 219 25.24 -4.60 -1.14
CA ASN A 219 26.39 -5.47 -1.38
C ASN A 219 27.14 -5.82 -0.09
N ILE A 220 27.34 -4.86 0.83
CA ILE A 220 27.95 -5.12 2.12
C ILE A 220 27.13 -6.11 2.93
N MET A 221 25.80 -5.94 2.99
CA MET A 221 24.89 -6.87 3.64
C MET A 221 24.99 -8.27 3.04
N LEU A 222 25.05 -8.38 1.71
CA LEU A 222 25.13 -9.66 1.02
C LEU A 222 26.47 -10.37 1.29
N LEU A 223 27.57 -9.60 1.33
CA LEU A 223 28.88 -10.14 1.68
C LEU A 223 28.93 -10.64 3.12
N TRP A 224 28.35 -9.88 4.05
CA TRP A 224 28.26 -10.30 5.45
C TRP A 224 27.47 -11.60 5.59
N VAL A 225 26.32 -11.73 4.89
CA VAL A 225 25.52 -12.96 4.91
C VAL A 225 26.29 -14.15 4.34
N LYS A 226 26.94 -13.99 3.18
CA LYS A 226 27.59 -15.10 2.47
C LYS A 226 28.95 -15.49 3.04
N ASN A 227 29.76 -14.51 3.46
CA ASN A 227 31.17 -14.74 3.76
C ASN A 227 31.49 -14.67 5.25
N ASP A 228 30.67 -14.00 6.05
CA ASP A 228 30.96 -13.84 7.47
C ASP A 228 30.10 -14.76 8.30
N ILE A 229 28.76 -14.55 8.37
CA ILE A 229 27.92 -15.33 9.23
C ILE A 229 27.74 -16.79 8.77
N ALA A 230 27.65 -17.05 7.47
CA ALA A 230 27.57 -18.41 6.94
C ALA A 230 28.83 -19.21 7.30
N VAL A 231 30.01 -18.61 7.10
CA VAL A 231 31.31 -19.25 7.41
C VAL A 231 31.47 -19.48 8.91
N TYR A 232 31.06 -18.49 9.71
CA TYR A 232 31.05 -18.61 11.18
C TYR A 232 30.20 -19.80 11.65
N LEU A 233 28.95 -19.90 11.19
CA LEU A 233 28.02 -20.96 11.57
C LEU A 233 28.54 -22.35 11.16
N GLN A 234 29.11 -22.47 9.94
CA GLN A 234 29.72 -23.69 9.48
C GLN A 234 30.92 -24.11 10.34
N ASN A 235 31.83 -23.18 10.62
CA ASN A 235 33.00 -23.45 11.45
C ASN A 235 32.62 -23.77 12.90
N MET A 236 31.58 -23.12 13.42
CA MET A 236 31.10 -23.36 14.79
C MET A 236 30.45 -24.74 14.91
N SER A 237 29.55 -25.10 14.00
CA SER A 237 28.95 -26.44 13.95
C SER A 237 30.02 -27.53 13.81
N ALA A 238 31.01 -27.36 12.92
CA ALA A 238 32.10 -28.29 12.71
C ALA A 238 32.99 -28.38 13.96
N ALA A 239 33.35 -27.28 14.59
CA ALA A 239 34.16 -27.26 15.81
C ALA A 239 33.53 -28.07 16.95
N ILE A 240 32.22 -27.90 17.13
CA ILE A 240 31.46 -28.62 18.18
C ILE A 240 31.35 -30.11 17.83
N SER A 241 30.96 -30.43 16.58
CA SER A 241 30.70 -31.81 16.17
C SER A 241 31.98 -32.67 16.12
N GLN A 242 33.11 -32.09 15.75
CA GLN A 242 34.38 -32.77 15.62
C GLN A 242 35.27 -32.64 16.88
N ASN A 243 34.89 -31.79 17.80
CA ASN A 243 35.67 -31.45 19.00
C ASN A 243 37.14 -31.04 18.63
N ASP A 244 37.26 -30.26 17.56
CA ASP A 244 38.55 -29.84 16.99
C ASP A 244 38.93 -28.41 17.45
N ALA A 245 40.06 -28.33 18.15
CA ALA A 245 40.55 -27.05 18.70
C ALA A 245 40.99 -26.05 17.57
N GLU A 246 41.47 -26.52 16.42
CA GLU A 246 41.86 -25.62 15.34
C GLU A 246 40.63 -24.97 14.71
N THR A 247 39.61 -25.74 14.44
CA THR A 247 38.32 -25.25 13.93
C THR A 247 37.62 -24.32 14.94
N ALA A 248 37.72 -24.63 16.24
CA ALA A 248 37.21 -23.74 17.29
C ALA A 248 37.92 -22.37 17.30
N ASN A 249 39.25 -22.34 17.15
CA ASN A 249 40.01 -21.11 17.04
C ASN A 249 39.63 -20.30 15.77
N LYS A 250 39.37 -20.96 14.66
CA LYS A 250 38.83 -20.28 13.45
C LYS A 250 37.47 -19.68 13.71
N ALA A 251 36.56 -20.43 14.33
CA ALA A 251 35.22 -19.94 14.67
C ALA A 251 35.29 -18.69 15.57
N ILE A 252 36.20 -18.62 16.54
CA ILE A 252 36.40 -17.43 17.39
C ILE A 252 36.82 -16.22 16.53
N GLN A 253 37.76 -16.38 15.57
CA GLN A 253 38.18 -15.31 14.68
C GLN A 253 37.06 -14.88 13.75
N ASP A 254 36.27 -15.82 13.23
CA ASP A 254 35.11 -15.53 12.41
C ASP A 254 34.04 -14.76 13.18
N LYS A 255 33.82 -15.07 14.45
CA LYS A 255 32.92 -14.33 15.34
C LYS A 255 33.30 -12.87 15.48
N GLU A 256 34.57 -12.57 15.68
CA GLU A 256 35.08 -11.20 15.76
C GLU A 256 34.83 -10.44 14.44
N ARG A 257 35.02 -11.13 13.30
CA ARG A 257 34.77 -10.56 11.97
C ARG A 257 33.28 -10.28 11.77
N VAL A 258 32.41 -11.26 12.08
CA VAL A 258 30.95 -11.11 12.03
C VAL A 258 30.48 -9.89 12.82
N TYR A 259 30.96 -9.72 14.04
CA TYR A 259 30.64 -8.59 14.90
C TYR A 259 31.08 -7.24 14.31
N LYS A 260 32.36 -7.18 13.86
CA LYS A 260 32.95 -5.97 13.31
C LYS A 260 32.20 -5.54 12.04
N ASP A 261 31.95 -6.46 11.13
CA ASP A 261 31.35 -6.13 9.84
C ASP A 261 29.86 -5.84 9.98
N PHE A 262 29.17 -6.47 10.93
CA PHE A 262 27.81 -6.08 11.30
C PHE A 262 27.73 -4.67 11.90
N SER A 263 28.68 -4.30 12.74
CA SER A 263 28.78 -2.94 13.27
C SER A 263 28.95 -1.89 12.16
N ILE A 264 29.73 -2.21 11.12
CA ILE A 264 29.87 -1.34 9.93
C ILE A 264 28.55 -1.21 9.18
N ILE A 265 27.81 -2.30 9.01
CA ILE A 265 26.45 -2.26 8.42
C ILE A 265 25.55 -1.33 9.23
N THR A 266 25.48 -1.53 10.55
CA THR A 266 24.65 -0.72 11.45
C THR A 266 24.98 0.77 11.34
N GLN A 267 26.27 1.12 11.36
CA GLN A 267 26.73 2.51 11.24
C GLN A 267 26.32 3.13 9.89
N ASN A 268 26.43 2.37 8.80
CA ASN A 268 26.00 2.83 7.47
C ASN A 268 24.50 3.08 7.40
N ILE A 269 23.69 2.17 7.98
CA ILE A 269 22.22 2.33 8.03
C ILE A 269 21.84 3.58 8.83
N VAL A 270 22.47 3.81 9.97
CA VAL A 270 22.25 5.03 10.77
C VAL A 270 22.63 6.28 9.98
N ALA A 271 23.83 6.31 9.37
CA ALA A 271 24.30 7.47 8.60
C ALA A 271 23.39 7.78 7.40
N MET A 272 22.88 6.76 6.71
CA MET A 272 21.90 6.92 5.63
C MET A 272 20.58 7.47 6.16
N GLY A 273 20.08 6.92 7.27
CA GLY A 273 18.82 7.35 7.88
C GLY A 273 18.85 8.79 8.37
N GLU A 274 20.00 9.28 8.85
CA GLU A 274 20.18 10.68 9.26
C GLU A 274 19.96 11.68 8.11
N SER A 275 20.19 11.25 6.87
CA SER A 275 19.94 12.06 5.68
C SER A 275 18.49 12.01 5.19
N VAL A 276 17.68 11.08 5.70
CA VAL A 276 16.29 10.83 5.28
C VAL A 276 15.33 11.46 6.28
N LYS A 277 14.56 12.43 5.81
CA LYS A 277 13.58 13.09 6.66
C LYS A 277 12.45 12.12 7.04
N GLY A 278 12.19 12.01 8.34
CA GLY A 278 11.14 11.12 8.86
C GLY A 278 11.60 9.67 9.07
N ALA A 279 12.89 9.38 8.95
CA ALA A 279 13.41 8.07 9.37
C ALA A 279 13.47 7.99 10.91
N ASP A 280 12.92 6.90 11.45
CA ASP A 280 13.07 6.60 12.88
C ASP A 280 14.34 5.79 13.11
N LEU A 281 15.26 6.34 13.87
CA LEU A 281 16.57 5.75 14.18
C LEU A 281 16.71 5.38 15.66
N THR A 282 15.66 5.53 16.46
CA THR A 282 15.71 5.34 17.92
C THR A 282 16.15 3.92 18.25
N GLU A 283 15.45 2.94 17.72
CA GLU A 283 15.71 1.53 17.99
C GLU A 283 17.11 1.08 17.54
N ILE A 284 17.57 1.50 16.36
CA ILE A 284 18.87 1.08 15.84
C ILE A 284 20.04 1.73 16.61
N ARG A 285 19.85 2.94 17.15
CA ARG A 285 20.88 3.63 17.95
C ARG A 285 21.03 3.06 19.36
N GLU A 286 19.94 2.57 19.92
CA GLU A 286 19.91 1.98 21.27
C GLU A 286 20.34 0.52 21.27
N TRP A 287 20.28 -0.14 20.12
CA TRP A 287 20.59 -1.57 20.00
C TRP A 287 22.13 -1.80 20.02
N THR A 288 22.56 -2.68 20.90
CA THR A 288 23.90 -3.29 20.87
C THR A 288 23.77 -4.79 21.11
N PRO A 289 24.73 -5.63 20.64
CA PRO A 289 24.73 -7.07 20.94
C PRO A 289 24.67 -7.37 22.44
N GLU A 290 25.39 -6.61 23.24
CA GLU A 290 25.45 -6.76 24.68
C GLU A 290 24.11 -6.41 25.34
N SER A 291 23.49 -5.27 24.95
CA SER A 291 22.19 -4.86 25.51
C SER A 291 21.10 -5.86 25.15
N TYR A 292 21.13 -6.41 23.94
CA TYR A 292 20.17 -7.44 23.51
C TYR A 292 20.29 -8.73 24.33
N VAL A 293 21.51 -9.25 24.51
CA VAL A 293 21.77 -10.45 25.30
C VAL A 293 21.36 -10.21 26.75
N ASP A 294 21.70 -9.07 27.32
CA ASP A 294 21.34 -8.73 28.71
C ASP A 294 19.84 -8.62 28.91
N GLU A 295 19.11 -8.02 27.97
CA GLU A 295 17.64 -7.92 28.01
C GLU A 295 16.99 -9.31 27.97
N LYS A 296 17.44 -10.18 27.06
CA LYS A 296 16.83 -11.51 26.86
C LYS A 296 17.10 -12.44 28.03
N ILE A 297 18.24 -12.31 28.68
CA ILE A 297 18.66 -13.23 29.75
C ILE A 297 18.29 -12.70 31.11
N ASN A 298 18.51 -11.44 31.38
CA ASN A 298 18.29 -10.85 32.70
C ASN A 298 16.93 -10.17 32.84
N GLY A 299 16.14 -10.08 31.76
CA GLY A 299 14.79 -9.53 31.80
C GLY A 299 14.74 -8.04 32.17
N LYS A 300 15.77 -7.29 31.82
CA LYS A 300 15.89 -5.87 32.14
C LYS A 300 15.53 -4.99 30.95
#